data_cc25a6dc88c0d98b0a48397ce0ee63cb
#
_entry.id   cc25a6dc88c0d98b0a48397ce0ee63cb
#
_cell.length_a   1.000
_cell.length_b   1.000
_cell.length_c   1.000
_cell.angle_alpha   90.00
_cell.angle_beta   90.00
_cell.angle_gamma   90.00
#
_symmetry.space_group_name_H-M   'P 1'
#
loop_
_entity.id
_entity.type
_entity.pdbx_description
1 polymer ?
#
loop_
_entity_poly.entity_id
_entity_poly.type
_entity_poly.pdbx_seq_one_letter_code
_entity_poly.pdbx_strand_id
1 'polypeptide(L)'
;MRVEISGHAGGSAGTDIVCAAVSSAVYMAANTVTEIIKVHADISEQDGHLKFSVGEENDSAAAVLDGLKLHLTELSKQYPKKIKVITEV
;
A
#
# COMPACT_ATOMS: atom_id res chain seq x y z
N MET A 1 -3.36 12.80 -1.02
CA MET A 1 -2.70 11.86 -0.10
C MET A 1 -2.11 10.68 -0.87
N ARG A 2 -0.93 10.27 -0.53
CA ARG A 2 -0.23 9.23 -1.27
C ARG A 2 0.57 8.33 -0.33
N VAL A 3 0.55 7.03 -0.62
CA VAL A 3 1.38 6.04 0.07
C VAL A 3 2.26 5.38 -0.97
N GLU A 4 3.55 5.30 -0.70
CA GLU A 4 4.51 4.63 -1.58
C GLU A 4 5.19 3.51 -0.81
N ILE A 5 5.35 2.38 -1.47
CA ILE A 5 5.97 1.19 -0.89
C ILE A 5 7.01 0.70 -1.87
N SER A 6 8.21 0.42 -1.40
CA SER A 6 9.27 -0.09 -2.26
C SER A 6 9.92 -1.33 -1.64
N GLY A 7 10.59 -2.10 -2.48
CA GLY A 7 11.34 -3.26 -2.04
C GLY A 7 10.54 -4.52 -1.80
N HIS A 8 9.24 -4.51 -2.07
CA HIS A 8 8.40 -5.66 -1.77
C HIS A 8 8.42 -6.75 -2.86
N ALA A 9 8.90 -6.43 -4.03
CA ALA A 9 8.94 -7.38 -5.14
C ALA A 9 10.29 -8.06 -5.21
N GLY A 10 10.50 -9.03 -4.38
CA GLY A 10 11.72 -9.83 -4.45
C GLY A 10 11.57 -10.89 -5.53
N GLY A 11 12.64 -11.29 -6.14
CA GLY A 11 12.61 -12.24 -7.24
C GLY A 11 12.63 -13.71 -6.82
N SER A 12 12.63 -14.03 -5.55
CA SER A 12 12.73 -15.41 -5.10
C SER A 12 11.43 -15.89 -4.47
N ALA A 13 11.25 -17.19 -4.40
CA ALA A 13 10.06 -17.81 -3.81
C ALA A 13 9.82 -17.35 -2.37
N GLY A 14 10.88 -17.11 -1.61
CA GLY A 14 10.75 -16.68 -0.22
C GLY A 14 10.20 -15.26 -0.07
N THR A 15 10.25 -14.46 -1.13
CA THR A 15 9.74 -13.09 -1.12
C THR A 15 8.33 -12.99 -1.65
N ASP A 16 7.80 -14.03 -2.29
CA ASP A 16 6.44 -14.04 -2.82
C ASP A 16 5.41 -13.89 -1.70
N ILE A 17 5.69 -14.45 -0.53
CA ILE A 17 4.79 -14.32 0.62
C ILE A 17 4.67 -12.86 1.04
N VAL A 18 5.79 -12.15 1.10
CA VAL A 18 5.79 -10.73 1.47
C VAL A 18 5.08 -9.91 0.41
N CYS A 19 5.39 -10.16 -0.86
CA CYS A 19 4.74 -9.47 -1.97
C CYS A 19 3.23 -9.69 -1.95
N ALA A 20 2.79 -10.92 -1.74
CA ALA A 20 1.37 -11.24 -1.66
C ALA A 20 0.70 -10.53 -0.48
N ALA A 21 1.36 -10.47 0.67
CA ALA A 21 0.82 -9.80 1.85
C ALA A 21 0.65 -8.30 1.59
N VAL A 22 1.65 -7.66 1.00
CA VAL A 22 1.59 -6.24 0.66
C VAL A 22 0.48 -5.99 -0.37
N SER A 23 0.45 -6.79 -1.43
CA SER A 23 -0.54 -6.62 -2.50
C SER A 23 -1.96 -6.80 -1.98
N SER A 24 -2.19 -7.80 -1.13
CA SER A 24 -3.52 -8.05 -0.56
C SER A 24 -3.98 -6.84 0.27
N ALA A 25 -3.10 -6.29 1.09
CA ALA A 25 -3.45 -5.12 1.91
C ALA A 25 -3.77 -3.91 1.03
N VAL A 26 -2.95 -3.67 0.01
CA VAL A 26 -3.15 -2.53 -0.89
C VAL A 26 -4.44 -2.67 -1.68
N TYR A 27 -4.73 -3.86 -2.19
CA TYR A 27 -5.97 -4.07 -2.95
C TYR A 27 -7.21 -3.92 -2.07
N MET A 28 -7.16 -4.38 -0.83
CA MET A 28 -8.28 -4.17 0.10
C MET A 28 -8.50 -2.68 0.33
N ALA A 29 -7.45 -1.93 0.58
CA ALA A 29 -7.54 -0.49 0.79
C ALA A 29 -8.05 0.22 -0.47
N ALA A 30 -7.53 -0.16 -1.65
CA ALA A 30 -7.94 0.43 -2.91
C ALA A 30 -9.41 0.16 -3.20
N ASN A 31 -9.86 -1.08 -3.05
CA ASN A 31 -11.26 -1.44 -3.28
C ASN A 31 -12.17 -0.71 -2.30
N THR A 32 -11.76 -0.55 -1.06
CA THR A 32 -12.54 0.19 -0.08
C THR A 32 -12.72 1.64 -0.52
N VAL A 33 -11.64 2.28 -0.96
CA VAL A 33 -11.69 3.68 -1.38
C VAL A 33 -12.54 3.85 -2.64
N THR A 34 -12.33 3.00 -3.65
CA THR A 34 -12.99 3.18 -4.94
C THR A 34 -14.42 2.67 -4.96
N GLU A 35 -14.71 1.56 -4.28
CA GLU A 35 -16.02 0.89 -4.38
C GLU A 35 -16.95 1.19 -3.22
N ILE A 36 -16.42 1.43 -2.04
CA ILE A 36 -17.24 1.68 -0.85
C ILE A 36 -17.33 3.17 -0.55
N ILE A 37 -16.21 3.84 -0.51
CA ILE A 37 -16.16 5.29 -0.27
C ILE A 37 -16.47 6.04 -1.56
N LYS A 38 -16.15 5.44 -2.71
CA LYS A 38 -16.42 5.97 -4.06
C LYS A 38 -15.64 7.24 -4.36
N VAL A 39 -14.38 7.23 -3.99
CA VAL A 39 -13.42 8.29 -4.30
C VAL A 39 -12.42 7.73 -5.30
N HIS A 40 -12.03 8.54 -6.29
CA HIS A 40 -11.05 8.12 -7.28
C HIS A 40 -9.69 7.88 -6.64
N ALA A 41 -9.05 6.80 -7.02
CA ALA A 41 -7.70 6.47 -6.56
C ALA A 41 -6.86 5.96 -7.71
N ASP A 42 -5.59 6.26 -7.69
CA ASP A 42 -4.63 5.77 -8.67
C ASP A 42 -3.63 4.83 -8.00
N ILE A 43 -3.38 3.70 -8.63
CA ILE A 43 -2.42 2.72 -8.17
C ILE A 43 -1.49 2.39 -9.32
N SER A 44 -0.21 2.45 -9.06
CA SER A 44 0.78 2.03 -10.04
C SER A 44 1.85 1.18 -9.35
N GLU A 45 2.35 0.20 -10.09
CA GLU A 45 3.42 -0.66 -9.59
C GLU A 45 4.44 -0.84 -10.70
N GLN A 46 5.71 -0.64 -10.36
CA GLN A 46 6.80 -0.79 -11.30
C GLN A 46 8.08 -1.14 -10.54
N ASP A 47 8.74 -2.22 -10.94
CA ASP A 47 10.04 -2.61 -10.39
C ASP A 47 10.07 -2.69 -8.86
N GLY A 48 9.02 -3.24 -8.27
CA GLY A 48 8.95 -3.37 -6.82
C GLY A 48 8.60 -2.10 -6.09
N HIS A 49 8.21 -1.06 -6.82
CA HIS A 49 7.78 0.20 -6.24
C HIS A 49 6.28 0.40 -6.52
N LEU A 50 5.50 0.56 -5.47
CA LEU A 50 4.06 0.72 -5.57
C LEU A 50 3.65 2.08 -5.03
N LYS A 51 2.82 2.79 -5.80
CA LYS A 51 2.25 4.07 -5.40
C LYS A 51 0.74 3.95 -5.35
N PHE A 52 0.16 4.43 -4.27
CA PHE A 52 -1.28 4.50 -4.10
C PHE A 52 -1.62 5.94 -3.72
N SER A 53 -2.39 6.61 -4.56
CA SER A 53 -2.76 8.00 -4.30
C SER A 53 -4.25 8.21 -4.44
N VAL A 54 -4.77 9.13 -3.62
CA VAL A 54 -6.16 9.57 -3.68
C VAL A 54 -6.15 11.04 -4.09
N GLY A 55 -6.89 11.36 -5.15
CA GLY A 55 -6.81 12.67 -5.77
C GLY A 55 -7.60 13.77 -5.07
N GLU A 56 -8.51 13.43 -4.18
CA GLU A 56 -9.31 14.42 -3.47
C GLU A 56 -9.26 14.19 -1.96
N GLU A 57 -9.49 15.24 -1.21
CA GLU A 57 -9.52 15.14 0.24
C GLU A 57 -10.82 14.49 0.69
N ASN A 58 -10.69 13.45 1.50
CA ASN A 58 -11.83 12.71 2.01
C ASN A 58 -11.40 12.03 3.30
N ASP A 59 -12.09 12.35 4.40
CA ASP A 59 -11.71 11.84 5.71
C ASP A 59 -11.79 10.32 5.81
N SER A 60 -12.77 9.72 5.16
CA SER A 60 -12.90 8.26 5.15
C SER A 60 -11.77 7.61 4.37
N ALA A 61 -11.43 8.17 3.22
CA ALA A 61 -10.31 7.67 2.42
C ALA A 61 -8.98 7.86 3.18
N ALA A 62 -8.82 8.98 3.86
CA ALA A 62 -7.64 9.23 4.67
C ALA A 62 -7.49 8.20 5.79
N ALA A 63 -8.60 7.83 6.43
CA ALA A 63 -8.58 6.81 7.47
C ALA A 63 -8.15 5.45 6.91
N VAL A 64 -8.64 5.09 5.72
CA VAL A 64 -8.23 3.84 5.06
C VAL A 64 -6.74 3.85 4.75
N LEU A 65 -6.23 4.96 4.23
CA LEU A 65 -4.80 5.07 3.92
C LEU A 65 -3.94 5.05 5.18
N ASP A 66 -4.41 5.66 6.26
CA ASP A 66 -3.70 5.60 7.55
C ASP A 66 -3.66 4.17 8.08
N GLY A 67 -4.75 3.43 7.94
CA GLY A 67 -4.80 2.02 8.31
C GLY A 67 -3.86 1.18 7.48
N LEU A 68 -3.81 1.43 6.18
CA LEU A 68 -2.88 0.74 5.28
C LEU A 68 -1.43 1.04 5.68
N LYS A 69 -1.11 2.30 5.93
CA LYS A 69 0.22 2.71 6.36
C LYS A 69 0.63 2.00 7.65
N LEU A 70 -0.27 1.97 8.63
CA LEU A 70 0.00 1.31 9.89
C LEU A 70 0.25 -0.18 9.70
N HIS A 71 -0.61 -0.83 8.91
CA HIS A 71 -0.48 -2.25 8.62
C HIS A 71 0.85 -2.57 7.95
N LEU A 72 1.22 -1.79 6.94
CA LEU A 72 2.46 -2.02 6.21
C LEU A 72 3.69 -1.71 7.06
N THR A 73 3.59 -0.72 7.95
CA THR A 73 4.66 -0.41 8.88
C THR A 73 4.89 -1.58 9.84
N GLU A 74 3.82 -2.17 10.35
CA GLU A 74 3.94 -3.34 11.22
C GLU A 74 4.50 -4.54 10.45
N LEU A 75 4.06 -4.71 9.21
CA LEU A 75 4.59 -5.78 8.37
C LEU A 75 6.07 -5.59 8.09
N SER A 76 6.51 -4.34 7.88
CA SER A 76 7.91 -4.03 7.62
C SER A 76 8.80 -4.34 8.81
N LYS A 77 8.27 -4.32 10.02
CA LYS A 77 9.03 -4.71 11.20
C LYS A 77 9.32 -6.20 11.22
N GLN A 78 8.46 -7.00 10.60
CA GLN A 78 8.68 -8.43 10.47
C GLN A 78 9.64 -8.76 9.32
N TYR A 79 9.68 -7.91 8.30
CA TYR A 79 10.51 -8.11 7.11
C TYR A 79 11.28 -6.83 6.78
N PRO A 80 12.16 -6.37 7.70
CA PRO A 80 12.74 -5.03 7.58
C PRO A 80 13.62 -4.80 6.35
N LYS A 81 14.12 -5.86 5.73
CA LYS A 81 14.96 -5.75 4.54
C LYS A 81 14.17 -5.87 3.24
N LYS A 82 12.87 -6.12 3.32
CA LYS A 82 12.05 -6.41 2.14
C LYS A 82 10.98 -5.36 1.86
N ILE A 83 10.60 -4.59 2.88
CA ILE A 83 9.54 -3.60 2.74
C ILE A 83 10.02 -2.26 3.27
N LYS A 84 9.84 -1.23 2.48
CA LYS A 84 10.09 0.13 2.90
C LYS A 84 8.85 0.95 2.60
N VAL A 85 8.28 1.56 3.62
CA VAL A 85 7.05 2.35 3.49
C VAL A 85 7.41 3.82 3.53
N ILE A 86 6.94 4.57 2.54
CA ILE A 86 7.12 6.00 2.44
C ILE A 86 5.73 6.60 2.29
N THR A 87 5.42 7.59 3.10
CA THR A 87 4.12 8.25 3.06
C THR A 87 4.30 9.74 2.81
N GLU A 88 3.49 10.28 1.89
CA GLU A 88 3.43 11.71 1.63
C GLU A 88 1.97 12.15 1.69
N VAL A 89 1.76 13.29 2.30
CA VAL A 89 0.43 13.88 2.43
C VAL A 89 0.28 15.06 1.50
#